data_495c31e217922b9c33121df3b92934da
#
_entry.id   495c31e217922b9c33121df3b92934da
#
_cell.length_a   1.000
_cell.length_b   1.000
_cell.length_c   1.000
_cell.angle_alpha   90.00
_cell.angle_beta   90.00
_cell.angle_gamma   90.00
#
_symmetry.space_group_name_H-M   'P 1'
#
loop_
_entity.id
_entity.type
_entity.pdbx_description
1 polymer ?
#
loop_
_entity_poly.entity_id
_entity_poly.type
_entity_poly.pdbx_seq_one_letter_code
_entity_poly.pdbx_strand_id
1 'polypeptide(L)'
;MKLFVPEQALKQLEEDTRWNAALKARTQSDQIALNASLEGAFDLGGEQVDVTRLRLPHAGGARQAKIENLVYRVSLSADATVMHLGDADPDENGLRAQSPLFNKRESDMAFVPFWFVGAASEPSVNSLLNAEHVIGVHVPKKVPDNLVSSGADYFSVPGERREIE
;
A
#
# COMPACT_ATOMS: atom_id res chain seq x y z
N MET A 1 17.30 -4.09 10.02
CA MET A 1 16.03 -3.89 9.29
C MET A 1 15.07 -5.01 9.67
N LYS A 2 13.85 -4.69 10.05
CA LYS A 2 12.77 -5.66 10.28
C LYS A 2 11.93 -5.78 9.01
N LEU A 3 11.39 -6.97 8.75
CA LEU A 3 10.46 -7.25 7.67
C LEU A 3 9.09 -7.55 8.28
N PHE A 4 8.07 -6.87 7.79
CA PHE A 4 6.67 -7.14 8.14
C PHE A 4 5.97 -7.73 6.94
N VAL A 5 5.35 -8.87 7.13
CA VAL A 5 4.69 -9.60 6.05
C VAL A 5 3.34 -10.14 6.51
N PRO A 6 2.36 -10.32 5.61
CA PRO A 6 1.16 -11.07 5.91
C PRO A 6 1.50 -12.51 6.33
N GLU A 7 0.70 -13.12 7.17
CA GLU A 7 0.92 -14.52 7.58
C GLU A 7 0.98 -15.47 6.37
N GLN A 8 0.15 -15.22 5.36
CA GLN A 8 0.16 -16.00 4.13
C GLN A 8 1.50 -15.91 3.40
N ALA A 9 2.09 -14.71 3.30
CA ALA A 9 3.40 -14.52 2.69
C ALA A 9 4.52 -15.16 3.51
N LEU A 10 4.43 -15.12 4.85
CA LEU A 10 5.40 -15.79 5.71
C LEU A 10 5.43 -17.30 5.44
N LYS A 11 4.27 -17.95 5.35
CA LYS A 11 4.17 -19.37 5.02
C LYS A 11 4.84 -19.71 3.68
N GLN A 12 4.64 -18.89 2.66
CA GLN A 12 5.30 -19.08 1.35
C GLN A 12 6.82 -18.86 1.43
N LEU A 13 7.27 -17.87 2.21
CA LEU A 13 8.69 -17.60 2.42
C LEU A 13 9.38 -18.75 3.16
N GLU A 14 8.70 -19.40 4.11
CA GLU A 14 9.25 -20.55 4.85
C GLU A 14 9.50 -21.79 3.97
N GLU A 15 8.81 -21.88 2.85
CA GLU A 15 9.03 -22.92 1.83
C GLU A 15 10.22 -22.60 0.89
N ASP A 16 10.68 -21.34 0.86
CA ASP A 16 11.79 -20.91 0.00
C ASP A 16 13.13 -21.28 0.64
N THR A 17 13.97 -22.02 -0.08
CA THR A 17 15.30 -22.47 0.37
C THR A 17 16.26 -21.32 0.68
N ARG A 18 16.00 -20.12 0.14
CA ARG A 18 16.77 -18.90 0.41
C ARG A 18 16.38 -18.23 1.74
N TRP A 19 15.29 -18.68 2.35
CA TRP A 19 14.77 -18.18 3.61
C TRP A 19 15.59 -18.71 4.78
N ASN A 20 16.67 -18.02 5.12
CA ASN A 20 17.62 -18.42 6.15
C ASN A 20 17.26 -17.88 7.55
N ALA A 21 17.98 -18.40 8.56
CA ALA A 21 17.76 -18.02 9.96
C ALA A 21 17.90 -16.52 10.23
N ALA A 22 18.78 -15.80 9.51
CA ALA A 22 18.98 -14.37 9.67
C ALA A 22 17.78 -13.56 9.16
N LEU A 23 17.13 -14.03 8.08
CA LEU A 23 15.89 -13.44 7.58
C LEU A 23 14.73 -13.75 8.53
N LYS A 24 14.59 -15.00 8.97
CA LYS A 24 13.57 -15.42 9.94
C LYS A 24 13.60 -14.58 11.21
N ALA A 25 14.78 -14.35 11.78
CA ALA A 25 14.95 -13.56 13.00
C ALA A 25 14.55 -12.07 12.85
N ARG A 26 14.43 -11.58 11.62
CA ARG A 26 14.06 -10.18 11.31
C ARG A 26 12.63 -10.04 10.81
N THR A 27 11.95 -11.15 10.58
CA THR A 27 10.58 -11.14 10.03
C THR A 27 9.57 -11.29 11.14
N GLN A 28 8.55 -10.49 11.05
CA GLN A 28 7.37 -10.53 11.90
C GLN A 28 6.16 -10.61 11.00
N SER A 29 5.26 -11.53 11.27
CA SER A 29 3.95 -11.56 10.65
C SER A 29 2.91 -10.95 11.56
N ASP A 30 1.99 -10.22 10.96
CA ASP A 30 0.84 -9.67 11.65
C ASP A 30 -0.44 -10.33 11.13
N GLN A 31 -1.28 -10.73 12.06
CA GLN A 31 -2.65 -11.14 11.77
C GLN A 31 -3.56 -9.91 11.88
N ILE A 32 -3.92 -9.35 10.75
CA ILE A 32 -4.83 -8.21 10.69
C ILE A 32 -6.13 -8.68 10.05
N ALA A 33 -7.24 -8.50 10.75
CA ALA A 33 -8.55 -8.83 10.18
C ALA A 33 -8.86 -7.97 8.95
N LEU A 34 -9.66 -8.50 8.02
CA LEU A 34 -10.08 -7.74 6.85
C LEU A 34 -10.74 -6.42 7.27
N ASN A 35 -10.38 -5.33 6.62
CA ASN A 35 -10.81 -3.97 6.94
C ASN A 35 -10.45 -3.48 8.36
N ALA A 36 -9.44 -4.11 8.99
CA ALA A 36 -8.85 -3.63 10.24
C ALA A 36 -7.47 -3.04 10.03
N SER A 37 -6.97 -2.33 11.04
CA SER A 37 -5.64 -1.71 11.05
C SER A 37 -4.86 -2.05 12.32
N LEU A 38 -3.54 -1.97 12.23
CA LEU A 38 -2.60 -2.10 13.32
C LEU A 38 -1.56 -0.98 13.23
N GLU A 39 -1.48 -0.17 14.25
CA GLU A 39 -0.50 0.92 14.35
C GLU A 39 0.72 0.47 15.16
N GLY A 40 1.90 0.95 14.83
CA GLY A 40 3.12 0.67 15.57
C GLY A 40 4.21 1.68 15.22
N ALA A 41 5.09 1.94 16.18
CA ALA A 41 6.24 2.79 16.01
C ALA A 41 7.52 1.94 15.94
N PHE A 42 8.45 2.32 15.07
CA PHE A 42 9.71 1.62 14.84
C PHE A 42 10.88 2.60 14.86
N ASP A 43 11.99 2.16 15.42
CA ASP A 43 13.26 2.88 15.33
C ASP A 43 13.98 2.51 14.03
N LEU A 44 14.29 3.50 13.21
CA LEU A 44 15.11 3.39 12.00
C LEU A 44 16.37 4.24 12.16
N GLY A 45 17.38 3.68 12.83
CA GLY A 45 18.68 4.35 12.98
C GLY A 45 18.66 5.56 13.89
N GLY A 46 17.79 5.57 14.91
CA GLY A 46 17.63 6.66 15.87
C GLY A 46 16.47 7.60 15.55
N GLU A 47 15.82 7.42 14.41
CA GLU A 47 14.58 8.13 14.06
C GLU A 47 13.37 7.23 14.30
N GLN A 48 12.38 7.78 14.99
CA GLN A 48 11.12 7.08 15.21
C GLN A 48 10.23 7.23 13.97
N VAL A 49 9.79 6.09 13.45
CA VAL A 49 8.92 6.00 12.28
C VAL A 49 7.61 5.35 12.69
N ASP A 50 6.51 6.01 12.45
CA ASP A 50 5.18 5.44 12.69
C ASP A 50 4.71 4.67 11.45
N VAL A 51 4.32 3.42 11.65
CA VAL A 51 3.83 2.56 10.58
C VAL A 51 2.43 2.06 10.92
N THR A 52 1.48 2.42 10.07
CA THR A 52 0.16 1.83 10.09
C THR A 52 0.05 0.77 9.01
N ARG A 53 -0.43 -0.40 9.37
CA ARG A 53 -0.70 -1.51 8.46
C ARG A 53 -2.20 -1.75 8.46
N LEU A 54 -2.78 -1.85 7.26
CA LEU A 54 -4.20 -2.12 7.09
C LEU A 54 -4.36 -3.33 6.18
N ARG A 55 -5.38 -4.12 6.43
CA ARG A 55 -5.76 -5.20 5.52
C ARG A 55 -6.98 -4.79 4.72
N LEU A 56 -6.78 -4.53 3.42
CA LEU A 56 -7.85 -4.27 2.46
C LEU A 56 -8.05 -5.49 1.56
N PRO A 57 -9.24 -5.65 0.94
CA PRO A 57 -9.45 -6.67 -0.07
C PRO A 57 -8.41 -6.58 -1.19
N HIS A 58 -7.95 -7.73 -1.68
CA HIS A 58 -7.13 -7.79 -2.89
C HIS A 58 -8.01 -7.66 -4.13
N ALA A 59 -7.56 -6.91 -5.14
CA ALA A 59 -8.24 -6.78 -6.42
C ALA A 59 -8.40 -8.14 -7.11
N GLY A 60 -9.40 -8.28 -7.99
CA GLY A 60 -9.68 -9.51 -8.72
C GLY A 60 -10.86 -10.34 -8.19
N GLY A 61 -11.60 -9.79 -7.25
CA GLY A 61 -12.85 -10.34 -6.75
C GLY A 61 -12.72 -11.72 -6.08
N ALA A 62 -13.72 -12.57 -6.21
CA ALA A 62 -13.79 -13.86 -5.52
C ALA A 62 -12.59 -14.80 -5.77
N ARG A 63 -11.92 -14.68 -6.92
CA ARG A 63 -10.76 -15.52 -7.25
C ARG A 63 -9.55 -15.17 -6.39
N GLN A 64 -9.41 -13.90 -6.01
CA GLN A 64 -8.30 -13.35 -5.24
C GLN A 64 -8.66 -13.08 -3.77
N ALA A 65 -9.90 -13.35 -3.36
CA ALA A 65 -10.39 -13.06 -2.01
C ALA A 65 -9.60 -13.73 -0.87
N LYS A 66 -8.83 -14.79 -1.19
CA LYS A 66 -7.97 -15.49 -0.24
C LYS A 66 -6.57 -14.88 -0.12
N ILE A 67 -6.21 -13.96 -1.03
CA ILE A 67 -4.90 -13.31 -1.00
C ILE A 67 -4.97 -12.15 -0.01
N GLU A 68 -4.04 -12.13 0.94
CA GLU A 68 -3.94 -11.06 1.91
C GLU A 68 -3.22 -9.88 1.27
N ASN A 69 -3.92 -8.74 1.18
CA ASN A 69 -3.33 -7.47 0.77
C ASN A 69 -3.13 -6.58 1.98
N LEU A 70 -1.89 -6.18 2.24
CA LEU A 70 -1.56 -5.19 3.26
C LEU A 70 -1.22 -3.84 2.62
N VAL A 71 -1.88 -2.83 3.13
CA VAL A 71 -1.57 -1.43 2.90
C VAL A 71 -0.62 -0.96 3.99
N TYR A 72 0.41 -0.23 3.61
CA TYR A 72 1.34 0.39 4.55
C TYR A 72 1.23 1.90 4.45
N ARG A 73 1.07 2.56 5.58
CA ARG A 73 1.16 4.00 5.72
C ARG A 73 2.27 4.31 6.71
N VAL A 74 3.26 5.07 6.26
CA VAL A 74 4.51 5.32 6.97
C VAL A 74 4.68 6.82 7.15
N SER A 75 4.77 7.27 8.40
CA SER A 75 5.17 8.63 8.73
C SER A 75 6.65 8.63 9.07
N LEU A 76 7.46 9.22 8.17
CA LEU A 76 8.92 9.26 8.27
C LEU A 76 9.39 10.35 9.22
N SER A 77 8.56 11.37 9.41
CA SER A 77 8.83 12.51 10.31
C SER A 77 7.51 13.20 10.63
N ALA A 78 7.57 14.32 11.34
CA ALA A 78 6.41 15.18 11.51
C ALA A 78 5.86 15.70 10.17
N ASP A 79 6.70 15.76 9.13
CA ASP A 79 6.41 16.46 7.89
C ASP A 79 6.21 15.55 6.67
N ALA A 80 6.51 14.25 6.75
CA ALA A 80 6.41 13.35 5.61
C ALA A 80 5.65 12.05 5.93
N THR A 81 4.57 11.80 5.21
CA THR A 81 3.78 10.58 5.29
C THR A 81 3.53 9.99 3.90
N VAL A 82 3.90 8.75 3.72
CA VAL A 82 3.67 8.02 2.47
C VAL A 82 2.78 6.81 2.70
N MET A 83 2.02 6.44 1.68
CA MET A 83 1.13 5.28 1.72
C MET A 83 1.34 4.42 0.48
N HIS A 84 1.28 3.11 0.65
CA HIS A 84 1.30 2.14 -0.46
C HIS A 84 0.16 1.14 -0.30
N LEU A 85 -0.71 1.07 -1.31
CA LEU A 85 -1.92 0.27 -1.24
C LEU A 85 -1.74 -1.21 -1.63
N GLY A 86 -0.54 -1.61 -2.09
CA GLY A 86 -0.35 -2.97 -2.60
C GLY A 86 -1.24 -3.22 -3.83
N ASP A 87 -1.90 -4.35 -3.86
CA ASP A 87 -2.88 -4.75 -4.89
C ASP A 87 -4.33 -4.62 -4.38
N ALA A 88 -4.61 -3.53 -3.66
CA ALA A 88 -5.94 -3.30 -3.10
C ALA A 88 -7.03 -3.27 -4.18
N ASP A 89 -8.21 -3.77 -3.80
CA ASP A 89 -9.43 -3.58 -4.57
C ASP A 89 -9.94 -2.14 -4.37
N PRO A 90 -10.39 -1.45 -5.43
CA PRO A 90 -10.98 -0.11 -5.31
C PRO A 90 -12.39 -0.14 -4.69
N ASP A 91 -12.66 -1.09 -3.80
CA ASP A 91 -13.93 -1.17 -3.07
C ASP A 91 -14.10 0.04 -2.16
N GLU A 92 -15.05 0.89 -2.52
CA GLU A 92 -15.37 2.10 -1.78
C GLU A 92 -15.74 1.82 -0.32
N ASN A 93 -16.43 0.72 -0.05
CA ASN A 93 -16.86 0.39 1.32
C ASN A 93 -15.66 0.05 2.21
N GLY A 94 -14.70 -0.73 1.70
CA GLY A 94 -13.45 -1.03 2.41
C GLY A 94 -12.63 0.22 2.70
N LEU A 95 -12.48 1.10 1.72
CA LEU A 95 -11.76 2.38 1.87
C LEU A 95 -12.49 3.33 2.83
N ARG A 96 -13.81 3.45 2.70
CA ARG A 96 -14.64 4.30 3.57
C ARG A 96 -14.58 3.85 5.03
N ALA A 97 -14.51 2.55 5.29
CA ALA A 97 -14.33 2.03 6.64
C ALA A 97 -12.99 2.48 7.28
N GLN A 98 -11.97 2.77 6.45
CA GLN A 98 -10.66 3.25 6.89
C GLN A 98 -10.51 4.78 6.85
N SER A 99 -11.49 5.52 6.35
CA SER A 99 -11.42 6.98 6.26
C SER A 99 -11.12 7.69 7.60
N PRO A 100 -11.61 7.22 8.77
CA PRO A 100 -11.21 7.83 10.04
C PRO A 100 -9.71 7.74 10.32
N LEU A 101 -9.04 6.68 9.82
CA LEU A 101 -7.60 6.53 9.93
C LEU A 101 -6.86 7.43 8.95
N PHE A 102 -7.30 7.47 7.69
CA PHE A 102 -6.71 8.32 6.66
C PHE A 102 -6.84 9.80 7.02
N ASN A 103 -7.96 10.20 7.62
CA ASN A 103 -8.24 11.58 8.03
C ASN A 103 -7.48 12.02 9.29
N LYS A 104 -6.80 11.13 10.02
CA LYS A 104 -5.94 11.53 11.14
C LYS A 104 -4.81 12.47 10.70
N ARG A 105 -4.31 12.24 9.48
CA ARG A 105 -3.27 13.05 8.84
C ARG A 105 -3.33 12.81 7.34
N GLU A 106 -3.13 13.83 6.52
CA GLU A 106 -2.95 13.72 5.09
C GLU A 106 -1.67 12.94 4.77
N SER A 107 -1.71 12.15 3.70
CA SER A 107 -0.52 11.51 3.14
C SER A 107 0.02 12.39 2.02
N ASP A 108 1.29 12.73 2.05
CA ASP A 108 1.92 13.56 1.00
C ASP A 108 1.93 12.78 -0.33
N MET A 109 2.17 11.46 -0.27
CA MET A 109 2.08 10.58 -1.43
C MET A 109 1.33 9.28 -1.12
N ALA A 110 0.44 8.88 -2.02
CA ALA A 110 -0.18 7.57 -2.04
C ALA A 110 0.18 6.82 -3.32
N PHE A 111 0.90 5.70 -3.18
CA PHE A 111 1.18 4.77 -4.27
C PHE A 111 0.04 3.78 -4.37
N VAL A 112 -0.74 3.88 -5.43
CA VAL A 112 -1.94 3.09 -5.65
C VAL A 112 -1.80 2.22 -6.90
N PRO A 113 -2.43 1.04 -6.96
CA PRO A 113 -2.51 0.31 -8.22
C PRO A 113 -3.09 1.18 -9.34
N PHE A 114 -2.58 1.04 -10.57
CA PHE A 114 -2.96 1.90 -11.69
C PHE A 114 -4.48 1.93 -11.97
N TRP A 115 -5.20 0.91 -11.56
CA TRP A 115 -6.66 0.87 -11.69
C TRP A 115 -7.41 1.81 -10.73
N PHE A 116 -6.71 2.44 -9.79
CA PHE A 116 -7.23 3.56 -8.98
C PHE A 116 -7.16 4.90 -9.69
N VAL A 117 -6.26 5.07 -10.65
CA VAL A 117 -5.99 6.35 -11.33
C VAL A 117 -6.40 6.37 -12.79
N GLY A 118 -6.84 5.26 -13.36
CA GLY A 118 -7.37 5.21 -14.71
C GLY A 118 -8.74 5.90 -14.84
N ALA A 119 -9.16 6.18 -16.07
CA ALA A 119 -10.42 6.88 -16.38
C ALA A 119 -11.70 6.18 -15.84
N ALA A 120 -11.58 4.95 -15.38
CA ALA A 120 -12.68 4.20 -14.75
C ALA A 120 -12.70 4.33 -13.23
N SER A 121 -11.68 4.96 -12.61
CA SER A 121 -11.68 5.18 -11.18
C SER A 121 -12.62 6.33 -10.85
N GLU A 122 -13.55 6.08 -9.96
CA GLU A 122 -14.42 7.11 -9.42
C GLU A 122 -13.56 8.14 -8.65
N PRO A 123 -13.70 9.45 -8.90
CA PRO A 123 -12.98 10.45 -8.12
C PRO A 123 -13.22 10.33 -6.61
N SER A 124 -14.37 9.75 -6.21
CA SER A 124 -14.70 9.44 -4.82
C SER A 124 -13.72 8.50 -4.14
N VAL A 125 -13.17 7.52 -4.85
CA VAL A 125 -12.23 6.54 -4.28
C VAL A 125 -10.93 7.22 -3.86
N ASN A 126 -10.37 8.04 -4.72
CA ASN A 126 -9.13 8.77 -4.41
C ASN A 126 -9.33 9.79 -3.28
N SER A 127 -10.49 10.45 -3.22
CA SER A 127 -10.81 11.39 -2.14
C SER A 127 -10.88 10.73 -0.75
N LEU A 128 -11.15 9.41 -0.69
CA LEU A 128 -11.18 8.65 0.56
C LEU A 128 -9.78 8.39 1.13
N LEU A 129 -8.74 8.48 0.32
CA LEU A 129 -7.36 8.21 0.74
C LEU A 129 -6.75 9.35 1.55
N ASN A 130 -7.31 10.56 1.46
CA ASN A 130 -6.76 11.78 2.06
C ASN A 130 -5.25 11.92 1.74
N ALA A 131 -4.93 11.98 0.45
CA ALA A 131 -3.58 12.11 -0.06
C ALA A 131 -3.45 13.29 -1.01
N GLU A 132 -2.39 14.08 -0.86
CA GLU A 132 -2.09 15.22 -1.71
C GLU A 132 -1.74 14.77 -3.12
N HIS A 133 -0.84 13.80 -3.23
CA HIS A 133 -0.43 13.21 -4.51
C HIS A 133 -0.77 11.73 -4.57
N VAL A 134 -1.48 11.35 -5.64
CA VAL A 134 -1.83 9.95 -5.92
C VAL A 134 -1.08 9.49 -7.16
N ILE A 135 -0.24 8.46 -7.01
CA ILE A 135 0.66 7.98 -8.06
C ILE A 135 0.33 6.53 -8.39
N GLY A 136 0.03 6.27 -9.65
CA GLY A 136 -0.24 4.93 -10.15
C GLY A 136 1.01 4.05 -10.18
N VAL A 137 0.93 2.88 -9.56
CA VAL A 137 1.96 1.83 -9.61
C VAL A 137 1.38 0.53 -10.18
N HIS A 138 2.18 -0.52 -10.25
CA HIS A 138 1.75 -1.81 -10.80
C HIS A 138 1.31 -1.72 -12.27
N VAL A 139 1.86 -0.75 -13.00
CA VAL A 139 1.51 -0.49 -14.40
C VAL A 139 2.09 -1.61 -15.27
N PRO A 140 1.28 -2.25 -16.14
CA PRO A 140 1.79 -3.29 -17.01
C PRO A 140 2.77 -2.71 -18.04
N LYS A 141 3.67 -3.56 -18.59
CA LYS A 141 4.68 -3.15 -19.57
C LYS A 141 4.08 -2.41 -20.76
N LYS A 142 2.89 -2.80 -21.22
CA LYS A 142 2.09 -2.03 -22.17
C LYS A 142 1.11 -1.19 -21.35
N VAL A 143 1.38 0.10 -21.23
CA VAL A 143 0.51 1.03 -20.52
C VAL A 143 -0.87 1.05 -21.18
N PRO A 144 -1.97 0.89 -20.39
CA PRO A 144 -3.33 0.97 -20.93
C PRO A 144 -3.66 2.35 -21.50
N ASP A 145 -4.34 2.40 -22.63
CA ASP A 145 -4.68 3.65 -23.33
C ASP A 145 -5.55 4.58 -22.45
N ASN A 146 -6.44 4.02 -21.65
CA ASN A 146 -7.24 4.77 -20.70
C ASN A 146 -6.43 5.40 -19.57
N LEU A 147 -5.31 4.78 -19.17
CA LEU A 147 -4.39 5.38 -18.21
C LEU A 147 -3.60 6.53 -18.84
N VAL A 148 -3.10 6.34 -20.06
CA VAL A 148 -2.41 7.40 -20.82
C VAL A 148 -3.31 8.62 -21.00
N SER A 149 -4.58 8.41 -21.35
CA SER A 149 -5.54 9.49 -21.60
C SER A 149 -6.13 10.14 -20.34
N SER A 150 -5.94 9.55 -19.17
CA SER A 150 -6.51 10.05 -17.91
C SER A 150 -5.81 11.32 -17.40
N GLY A 151 -4.55 11.57 -17.81
CA GLY A 151 -3.72 12.64 -17.26
C GLY A 151 -3.23 12.38 -15.83
N ALA A 152 -3.47 11.17 -15.29
CA ALA A 152 -3.01 10.78 -13.97
C ALA A 152 -1.49 10.64 -13.92
N ASP A 153 -0.88 10.85 -12.76
CA ASP A 153 0.52 10.50 -12.53
C ASP A 153 0.68 9.00 -12.27
N TYR A 154 1.69 8.39 -12.88
CA TYR A 154 2.03 6.97 -12.68
C TYR A 154 3.47 6.67 -13.02
N PHE A 155 4.02 5.61 -12.42
CA PHE A 155 5.32 5.08 -12.82
C PHE A 155 5.17 4.10 -13.99
N SER A 156 5.92 4.31 -15.06
CA SER A 156 5.89 3.48 -16.25
C SER A 156 7.21 2.77 -16.56
N VAL A 157 8.31 3.30 -16.06
CA VAL A 157 9.64 2.70 -16.23
C VAL A 157 10.42 2.63 -14.92
N PRO A 158 11.32 1.63 -14.75
CA PRO A 158 12.16 1.54 -13.56
C PRO A 158 13.05 2.77 -13.38
N GLY A 159 13.15 3.24 -12.15
CA GLY A 159 14.03 4.35 -11.78
C GLY A 159 13.38 5.74 -11.84
N GLU A 160 12.13 5.85 -12.24
CA GLU A 160 11.38 7.11 -12.08
C GLU A 160 11.30 7.51 -10.60
N ARG A 161 11.29 8.82 -10.36
CA ARG A 161 11.25 9.40 -9.00
C ARG A 161 10.17 10.45 -8.91
N ARG A 162 9.66 10.62 -7.70
CA ARG A 162 8.82 11.74 -7.28
C ARG A 162 9.39 12.27 -5.96
N GLU A 163 9.30 13.56 -5.75
CA GLU A 163 9.78 14.23 -4.54
C GLU A 163 8.58 14.79 -3.78
N ILE A 164 8.64 14.72 -2.45
CA ILE A 164 7.72 15.40 -1.54
C ILE A 164 8.30 16.80 -1.36
N GLU A 165 7.52 17.82 -1.67
CA GLU A 165 7.90 19.25 -1.49
C GLU A 165 7.67 19.73 -0.06
#